data_53777a94f403a908a6f566b3a354d8ce
#
_entry.id   53777a94f403a908a6f566b3a354d8ce
#
_cell.length_a   1.000
_cell.length_b   1.000
_cell.length_c   1.000
_cell.angle_alpha   90.00
_cell.angle_beta   90.00
_cell.angle_gamma   90.00
#
_symmetry.space_group_name_H-M   'P 1'
#
loop_
_entity.id
_entity.type
_entity.pdbx_description
1 polymer ?
#
loop_
_entity_poly.entity_id
_entity_poly.type
_entity_poly.pdbx_seq_one_letter_code
_entity_poly.pdbx_strand_id
1 'polypeptide(L)'
;MSHQAQLDFVASLRDRFPDFFIRKNVLEVGSLNINGSIRQFFQQCNYVGVDLGAGQDVDVVAKGEDLSYGDGSFDVVASCECFEHNPEWPKTFDNMVRMAGSLVFFSCATTGRPEHGTKRTSPKDAPFCGDYYRNLTEEDVRQEVDLSAFKEYQFITNYTSHDLYFWGIK
;
A
#
# COMPACT_ATOMS: atom_id res chain seq x y z
N MET A 1 5.71 6.93 -3.66
CA MET A 1 5.20 8.17 -4.35
C MET A 1 4.36 7.77 -5.55
N SER A 2 3.11 8.27 -5.61
CA SER A 2 2.16 7.86 -6.66
C SER A 2 2.65 8.22 -8.06
N HIS A 3 2.42 7.35 -9.04
CA HIS A 3 2.74 7.57 -10.46
C HIS A 3 1.75 6.82 -11.36
N GLN A 4 1.75 7.11 -12.68
CA GLN A 4 0.70 6.62 -13.58
C GLN A 4 0.54 5.10 -13.57
N ALA A 5 1.62 4.33 -13.63
CA ALA A 5 1.53 2.85 -13.68
C ALA A 5 0.92 2.26 -12.39
N GLN A 6 1.20 2.85 -11.23
CA GLN A 6 0.57 2.47 -9.96
C GLN A 6 -0.92 2.84 -9.95
N LEU A 7 -1.29 4.02 -10.45
CA LEU A 7 -2.70 4.42 -10.57
C LEU A 7 -3.47 3.51 -11.56
N ASP A 8 -2.84 3.12 -12.67
CA ASP A 8 -3.41 2.19 -13.65
C ASP A 8 -3.64 0.80 -13.04
N PHE A 9 -2.73 0.33 -12.17
CA PHE A 9 -2.93 -0.89 -11.40
C PHE A 9 -4.19 -0.81 -10.52
N VAL A 10 -4.35 0.24 -9.73
CA VAL A 10 -5.54 0.41 -8.86
C VAL A 10 -6.81 0.57 -9.69
N ALA A 11 -6.76 1.27 -10.82
CA ALA A 11 -7.88 1.36 -11.76
C ALA A 11 -8.28 -0.03 -12.28
N SER A 12 -7.30 -0.89 -12.60
CA SER A 12 -7.57 -2.27 -13.05
C SER A 12 -8.21 -3.13 -11.96
N LEU A 13 -7.83 -2.93 -10.69
CA LEU A 13 -8.49 -3.59 -9.56
C LEU A 13 -9.94 -3.12 -9.40
N ARG A 14 -10.19 -1.81 -9.52
CA ARG A 14 -11.55 -1.28 -9.50
C ARG A 14 -12.42 -1.89 -10.61
N ASP A 15 -11.87 -2.02 -11.82
CA ASP A 15 -12.62 -2.57 -12.95
C ASP A 15 -12.88 -4.08 -12.77
N ARG A 16 -11.94 -4.80 -12.13
CA ARG A 16 -12.09 -6.23 -11.82
C ARG A 16 -13.02 -6.50 -10.63
N PHE A 17 -12.97 -5.65 -9.61
CA PHE A 17 -13.67 -5.83 -8.34
C PHE A 17 -14.46 -4.57 -7.93
N PRO A 18 -15.40 -4.07 -8.77
CA PRO A 18 -16.02 -2.77 -8.58
C PRO A 18 -16.74 -2.61 -7.23
N ASP A 19 -17.26 -3.70 -6.67
CA ASP A 19 -17.98 -3.68 -5.40
C ASP A 19 -17.09 -3.30 -4.20
N PHE A 20 -15.77 -3.45 -4.30
CA PHE A 20 -14.84 -3.03 -3.24
C PHE A 20 -14.49 -1.55 -3.29
N PHE A 21 -14.87 -0.83 -4.34
CA PHE A 21 -14.54 0.58 -4.52
C PHE A 21 -15.74 1.53 -4.29
N ILE A 22 -16.88 1.00 -3.84
CA ILE A 22 -18.10 1.79 -3.61
C ILE A 22 -18.70 1.44 -2.24
N ARG A 23 -18.95 2.46 -1.40
CA ARG A 23 -19.62 2.33 -0.09
C ARG A 23 -18.95 1.33 0.85
N LYS A 24 -17.62 1.36 0.93
CA LYS A 24 -16.81 0.49 1.77
C LYS A 24 -16.10 1.29 2.87
N ASN A 25 -15.69 0.57 3.92
CA ASN A 25 -14.70 1.04 4.86
C ASN A 25 -13.32 0.72 4.30
N VAL A 26 -12.50 1.74 4.09
CA VAL A 26 -11.19 1.64 3.44
C VAL A 26 -10.12 2.18 4.36
N LEU A 27 -9.03 1.45 4.51
CA LEU A 27 -7.81 1.89 5.15
C LEU A 27 -6.68 1.96 4.12
N GLU A 28 -5.98 3.09 4.05
CA GLU A 28 -4.74 3.22 3.29
C GLU A 28 -3.57 3.48 4.23
N VAL A 29 -2.54 2.65 4.17
CA VAL A 29 -1.27 2.81 4.90
C VAL A 29 -0.22 3.39 3.96
N GLY A 30 0.38 4.52 4.33
CA GLY A 30 1.24 5.31 3.44
C GLY A 30 0.42 6.26 2.56
N SER A 31 -0.56 6.96 3.14
CA SER A 31 -1.55 7.74 2.39
C SER A 31 -1.13 9.16 2.02
N LEU A 32 0.04 9.64 2.48
CA LEU A 32 0.46 11.01 2.23
C LEU A 32 0.49 11.32 0.72
N ASN A 33 -0.39 12.21 0.30
CA ASN A 33 -0.51 12.62 -1.09
C ASN A 33 0.57 13.65 -1.45
N ILE A 34 1.63 13.19 -2.11
CA ILE A 34 2.71 14.05 -2.62
C ILE A 34 2.44 14.44 -4.09
N ASN A 35 1.98 13.50 -4.91
CA ASN A 35 1.78 13.70 -6.35
C ASN A 35 0.65 12.85 -6.93
N GLY A 36 -0.31 12.46 -6.11
CA GLY A 36 -1.48 11.67 -6.47
C GLY A 36 -1.90 10.76 -5.33
N SER A 37 -3.17 10.32 -5.34
CA SER A 37 -3.74 9.44 -4.32
C SER A 37 -4.68 8.43 -4.96
N ILE A 38 -4.65 7.19 -4.46
CA ILE A 38 -5.59 6.14 -4.83
C ILE A 38 -7.00 6.40 -4.29
N ARG A 39 -7.15 7.30 -3.33
CA ARG A 39 -8.45 7.71 -2.75
C ARG A 39 -9.46 8.13 -3.83
N GLN A 40 -8.99 8.68 -4.95
CA GLN A 40 -9.83 9.08 -6.08
C GLN A 40 -10.64 7.95 -6.73
N PHE A 41 -10.25 6.70 -6.55
CA PHE A 41 -10.96 5.55 -7.11
C PHE A 41 -12.12 5.07 -6.23
N PHE A 42 -12.17 5.48 -4.97
CA PHE A 42 -13.16 5.05 -3.99
C PHE A 42 -14.33 6.04 -3.90
N GLN A 43 -15.55 5.53 -4.15
CA GLN A 43 -16.76 6.36 -4.21
C GLN A 43 -17.65 6.13 -2.98
N GLN A 44 -18.04 7.21 -2.29
CA GLN A 44 -18.92 7.15 -1.12
C GLN A 44 -18.41 6.20 -0.01
N CYS A 45 -17.10 6.02 0.09
CA CYS A 45 -16.45 5.17 1.08
C CYS A 45 -16.13 5.95 2.36
N ASN A 46 -16.15 5.25 3.50
CA ASN A 46 -15.51 5.73 4.72
C ASN A 46 -14.00 5.44 4.59
N TYR A 47 -13.23 6.46 4.26
CA TYR A 47 -11.81 6.30 3.95
C TYR A 47 -10.94 6.86 5.06
N VAL A 48 -10.03 6.04 5.58
CA VAL A 48 -9.03 6.42 6.58
C VAL A 48 -7.65 6.31 5.95
N GLY A 49 -6.97 7.44 5.81
CA GLY A 49 -5.58 7.51 5.37
C GLY A 49 -4.64 7.61 6.57
N VAL A 50 -3.63 6.75 6.62
CA VAL A 50 -2.62 6.72 7.68
C VAL A 50 -1.23 6.94 7.09
N ASP A 51 -0.43 7.80 7.73
CA ASP A 51 0.97 8.00 7.36
C ASP A 51 1.81 8.36 8.59
N LEU A 52 3.15 8.35 8.46
CA LEU A 52 4.10 8.70 9.51
C LEU A 52 4.08 10.18 9.89
N GLY A 53 3.59 11.03 9.01
CA GLY A 53 3.49 12.47 9.24
C GLY A 53 2.23 13.08 8.67
N ALA A 54 1.82 14.21 9.23
CA ALA A 54 0.62 14.92 8.80
C ALA A 54 0.80 15.56 7.41
N GLY A 55 -0.27 15.55 6.62
CA GLY A 55 -0.28 16.16 5.30
C GLY A 55 -1.58 15.89 4.55
N GLN A 56 -1.57 16.16 3.24
CA GLN A 56 -2.74 15.95 2.41
C GLN A 56 -3.12 14.45 2.38
N ASP A 57 -4.41 14.16 2.55
CA ASP A 57 -5.01 12.81 2.57
C ASP A 57 -4.58 11.93 3.77
N VAL A 58 -3.94 12.50 4.80
CA VAL A 58 -3.61 11.83 6.06
C VAL A 58 -4.65 12.18 7.12
N ASP A 59 -5.43 11.19 7.54
CA ASP A 59 -6.44 11.33 8.59
C ASP A 59 -5.86 10.97 9.97
N VAL A 60 -4.89 10.04 10.02
CA VAL A 60 -4.25 9.54 11.25
C VAL A 60 -2.74 9.48 11.07
N VAL A 61 -2.00 10.08 12.00
CA VAL A 61 -0.53 9.97 12.04
C VAL A 61 -0.15 8.81 12.92
N ALA A 62 0.32 7.71 12.30
CA ALA A 62 0.74 6.48 13.00
C ALA A 62 1.60 5.62 12.07
N LYS A 63 2.29 4.64 12.65
CA LYS A 63 2.93 3.57 11.89
C LYS A 63 1.91 2.48 11.54
N GLY A 64 2.02 1.87 10.36
CA GLY A 64 1.13 0.82 9.92
C GLY A 64 1.17 -0.41 10.82
N GLU A 65 2.35 -0.79 11.29
CA GLU A 65 2.57 -1.92 12.21
C GLU A 65 1.98 -1.71 13.61
N ASP A 66 1.75 -0.45 14.03
CA ASP A 66 1.24 -0.11 15.36
C ASP A 66 -0.28 0.14 15.39
N LEU A 67 -0.97 0.05 14.24
CA LEU A 67 -2.41 0.27 14.17
C LEU A 67 -3.19 -0.80 14.95
N SER A 68 -4.12 -0.34 15.79
CA SER A 68 -4.88 -1.18 16.71
C SER A 68 -6.38 -1.31 16.37
N TYR A 69 -6.77 -1.02 15.13
CA TYR A 69 -8.14 -1.29 14.69
C TYR A 69 -8.48 -2.78 14.81
N GLY A 70 -9.75 -3.10 15.03
CA GLY A 70 -10.21 -4.47 15.18
C GLY A 70 -10.00 -5.33 13.93
N ASP A 71 -9.97 -6.65 14.11
CA ASP A 71 -9.84 -7.61 13.01
C ASP A 71 -11.01 -7.47 12.04
N GLY A 72 -10.72 -7.40 10.74
CA GLY A 72 -11.72 -7.28 9.69
C GLY A 72 -12.52 -5.97 9.72
N SER A 73 -12.05 -4.92 10.42
CA SER A 73 -12.80 -3.66 10.57
C SER A 73 -12.88 -2.82 9.28
N PHE A 74 -12.07 -3.13 8.29
CA PHE A 74 -12.11 -2.49 6.98
C PHE A 74 -12.43 -3.51 5.89
N ASP A 75 -13.30 -3.17 4.96
CA ASP A 75 -13.58 -4.01 3.78
C ASP A 75 -12.35 -4.13 2.89
N VAL A 76 -11.60 -3.03 2.74
CA VAL A 76 -10.41 -2.90 1.92
C VAL A 76 -9.27 -2.29 2.73
N VAL A 77 -8.09 -2.90 2.65
CA VAL A 77 -6.85 -2.32 3.19
C VAL A 77 -5.80 -2.25 2.09
N ALA A 78 -5.27 -1.06 1.87
CA ALA A 78 -4.32 -0.77 0.79
C ALA A 78 -3.04 -0.13 1.30
N SER A 79 -1.95 -0.32 0.55
CA SER A 79 -0.69 0.42 0.72
C SER A 79 -0.01 0.62 -0.63
N CYS A 80 0.30 1.84 -0.99
CA CYS A 80 0.92 2.12 -2.29
C CYS A 80 2.20 2.93 -2.11
N GLU A 81 3.31 2.44 -2.72
CA GLU A 81 4.62 3.09 -2.71
C GLU A 81 5.11 3.44 -1.29
N CYS A 82 4.94 2.48 -0.36
CA CYS A 82 5.26 2.65 1.05
C CYS A 82 6.27 1.60 1.57
N PHE A 83 6.13 0.34 1.16
CA PHE A 83 6.91 -0.77 1.73
C PHE A 83 8.41 -0.66 1.47
N GLU A 84 8.83 -0.11 0.33
CA GLU A 84 10.23 0.15 0.01
C GLU A 84 10.91 1.12 0.98
N HIS A 85 10.12 1.94 1.69
CA HIS A 85 10.59 2.91 2.69
C HIS A 85 10.37 2.46 4.13
N ASN A 86 9.74 1.31 4.35
CA ASN A 86 9.40 0.79 5.68
C ASN A 86 10.22 -0.46 6.02
N PRO A 87 11.18 -0.39 6.96
CA PRO A 87 11.93 -1.58 7.38
C PRO A 87 11.07 -2.64 8.09
N GLU A 88 9.91 -2.24 8.63
CA GLU A 88 8.94 -3.13 9.30
C GLU A 88 7.77 -3.52 8.37
N TRP A 89 7.97 -3.44 7.04
CA TRP A 89 6.93 -3.74 6.07
C TRP A 89 6.26 -5.14 6.26
N PRO A 90 6.95 -6.20 6.72
CA PRO A 90 6.28 -7.47 6.94
C PRO A 90 5.22 -7.38 8.05
N LYS A 91 5.55 -6.72 9.17
CA LYS A 91 4.61 -6.50 10.27
C LYS A 91 3.45 -5.58 9.85
N THR A 92 3.75 -4.57 9.02
CA THR A 92 2.72 -3.71 8.45
C THR A 92 1.77 -4.50 7.56
N PHE A 93 2.30 -5.37 6.69
CA PHE A 93 1.46 -6.24 5.84
C PHE A 93 0.60 -7.19 6.66
N ASP A 94 1.18 -7.89 7.66
CA ASP A 94 0.43 -8.78 8.55
C ASP A 94 -0.71 -8.03 9.26
N ASN A 95 -0.44 -6.81 9.72
CA ASN A 95 -1.44 -5.96 10.35
C ASN A 95 -2.53 -5.52 9.37
N MET A 96 -2.16 -5.19 8.11
CA MET A 96 -3.11 -4.92 7.04
C MET A 96 -4.03 -6.13 6.80
N VAL A 97 -3.45 -7.34 6.70
CA VAL A 97 -4.22 -8.59 6.53
C VAL A 97 -5.16 -8.81 7.71
N ARG A 98 -4.72 -8.60 8.94
CA ARG A 98 -5.55 -8.71 10.14
C ARG A 98 -6.75 -7.75 10.10
N MET A 99 -6.51 -6.49 9.78
CA MET A 99 -7.55 -5.45 9.75
C MET A 99 -8.50 -5.55 8.54
N ALA A 100 -8.09 -6.25 7.47
CA ALA A 100 -8.90 -6.41 6.27
C ALA A 100 -9.97 -7.49 6.44
N GLY A 101 -11.20 -7.19 6.05
CA GLY A 101 -12.30 -8.15 5.95
C GLY A 101 -12.38 -8.86 4.59
N SER A 102 -11.89 -8.24 3.51
CA SER A 102 -12.08 -8.79 2.17
C SER A 102 -10.89 -8.59 1.24
N LEU A 103 -10.56 -7.37 0.83
CA LEU A 103 -9.52 -7.08 -0.15
C LEU A 103 -8.29 -6.46 0.52
N VAL A 104 -7.11 -7.00 0.23
CA VAL A 104 -5.82 -6.37 0.53
C VAL A 104 -5.07 -6.15 -0.78
N PHE A 105 -4.48 -4.99 -0.98
CA PHE A 105 -3.57 -4.79 -2.10
C PHE A 105 -2.44 -3.82 -1.74
N PHE A 106 -1.31 -3.97 -2.46
CA PHE A 106 -0.21 -3.01 -2.37
C PHE A 106 0.50 -2.82 -3.70
N SER A 107 1.22 -1.71 -3.79
CA SER A 107 2.31 -1.51 -4.74
C SER A 107 3.57 -1.08 -4.00
N CYS A 108 4.73 -1.49 -4.51
CA CYS A 108 6.02 -1.02 -4.03
C CYS A 108 7.09 -1.11 -5.12
N ALA A 109 8.21 -0.42 -4.91
CA ALA A 109 9.36 -0.51 -5.79
C ALA A 109 9.96 -1.92 -5.80
N THR A 110 10.31 -2.41 -7.01
CA THR A 110 10.98 -3.70 -7.21
C THR A 110 12.29 -3.56 -7.96
N THR A 111 12.92 -4.68 -8.28
CA THR A 111 14.23 -4.77 -8.95
C THR A 111 14.35 -3.81 -10.12
N GLY A 112 15.40 -3.00 -10.10
CA GLY A 112 15.67 -2.00 -11.14
C GLY A 112 15.14 -0.60 -10.83
N ARG A 113 14.28 -0.43 -9.83
CA ARG A 113 13.85 0.92 -9.42
C ARG A 113 15.00 1.67 -8.79
N PRO A 114 15.34 2.88 -9.25
CA PRO A 114 16.35 3.72 -8.59
C PRO A 114 15.93 4.11 -7.17
N GLU A 115 16.90 4.13 -6.26
CA GLU A 115 16.69 4.64 -4.90
C GLU A 115 16.11 6.06 -4.92
N HIS A 116 15.08 6.29 -4.12
CA HIS A 116 14.42 7.60 -3.96
C HIS A 116 13.93 7.78 -2.52
N GLY A 117 13.52 8.99 -2.16
CA GLY A 117 12.97 9.27 -0.83
C GLY A 117 13.98 9.23 0.31
N THR A 118 15.29 9.10 0.04
CA THR A 118 16.34 9.08 1.06
C THR A 118 17.11 10.41 1.08
N LYS A 119 17.92 10.63 2.12
CA LYS A 119 18.79 11.82 2.21
C LYS A 119 19.79 11.93 1.07
N ARG A 120 20.16 10.77 0.46
CA ARG A 120 21.11 10.71 -0.66
C ARG A 120 20.48 11.07 -2.00
N THR A 121 19.16 11.01 -2.09
CA THR A 121 18.44 11.19 -3.36
C THR A 121 17.44 12.35 -3.27
N SER A 122 16.17 12.09 -2.98
CA SER A 122 15.10 13.08 -2.94
C SER A 122 14.27 12.95 -1.65
N PRO A 123 14.72 13.51 -0.51
CA PRO A 123 14.03 13.37 0.78
C PRO A 123 12.57 13.80 0.78
N LYS A 124 12.21 14.73 -0.11
CA LYS A 124 10.83 15.23 -0.26
C LYS A 124 9.85 14.17 -0.79
N ASP A 125 10.36 13.10 -1.41
CA ASP A 125 9.53 12.05 -2.00
C ASP A 125 9.05 11.03 -0.94
N ALA A 126 9.74 10.98 0.25
CA ALA A 126 9.31 10.21 1.42
C ALA A 126 9.72 10.96 2.71
N PRO A 127 9.08 12.11 3.03
CA PRO A 127 9.60 13.08 3.98
C PRO A 127 9.69 12.58 5.43
N PHE A 128 8.94 11.54 5.78
CA PHE A 128 8.87 11.03 7.16
C PHE A 128 9.47 9.63 7.33
N CYS A 129 9.96 9.00 6.25
CA CYS A 129 10.39 7.60 6.25
C CYS A 129 11.85 7.37 6.69
N GLY A 130 12.58 8.41 7.08
CA GLY A 130 13.99 8.30 7.45
C GLY A 130 14.89 8.08 6.23
N ASP A 131 15.82 7.11 6.32
CA ASP A 131 16.85 6.88 5.28
C ASP A 131 16.87 5.42 4.78
N TYR A 132 15.80 4.66 5.07
CA TYR A 132 15.64 3.30 4.60
C TYR A 132 15.06 3.29 3.19
N TYR A 133 15.64 2.43 2.34
CA TYR A 133 15.10 2.11 1.02
C TYR A 133 15.52 0.69 0.61
N ARG A 134 14.56 -0.10 0.16
CA ARG A 134 14.79 -1.45 -0.37
C ARG A 134 13.77 -1.79 -1.46
N ASN A 135 14.25 -2.17 -2.63
CA ASN A 135 13.41 -2.82 -3.63
C ASN A 135 12.96 -4.20 -3.13
N LEU A 136 11.68 -4.51 -3.26
CA LEU A 136 11.10 -5.79 -2.86
C LEU A 136 10.74 -6.64 -4.07
N THR A 137 10.92 -7.94 -3.97
CA THR A 137 10.50 -8.92 -4.98
C THR A 137 9.33 -9.76 -4.47
N GLU A 138 8.64 -10.44 -5.38
CA GLU A 138 7.63 -11.45 -5.00
C GLU A 138 8.22 -12.51 -4.05
N GLU A 139 9.47 -12.91 -4.29
CA GLU A 139 10.16 -13.89 -3.44
C GLU A 139 10.38 -13.36 -2.02
N ASP A 140 10.82 -12.10 -1.86
CA ASP A 140 10.95 -11.46 -0.55
C ASP A 140 9.60 -11.50 0.21
N VAL A 141 8.50 -11.16 -0.46
CA VAL A 141 7.18 -11.17 0.16
C VAL A 141 6.78 -12.58 0.59
N ARG A 142 6.95 -13.58 -0.29
CA ARG A 142 6.62 -14.98 0.03
C ARG A 142 7.44 -15.59 1.16
N GLN A 143 8.64 -15.09 1.40
CA GLN A 143 9.51 -15.57 2.48
C GLN A 143 9.17 -14.95 3.83
N GLU A 144 8.67 -13.73 3.86
CA GLU A 144 8.52 -12.92 5.07
C GLU A 144 7.08 -12.89 5.62
N VAL A 145 6.06 -13.22 4.80
CA VAL A 145 4.65 -13.08 5.20
C VAL A 145 3.82 -14.32 4.93
N ASP A 146 2.77 -14.52 5.73
CA ASP A 146 1.81 -15.62 5.56
C ASP A 146 0.69 -15.21 4.59
N LEU A 147 0.62 -15.87 3.43
CA LEU A 147 -0.41 -15.65 2.42
C LEU A 147 -1.61 -16.61 2.55
N SER A 148 -1.62 -17.49 3.55
CA SER A 148 -2.67 -18.51 3.73
C SER A 148 -4.05 -17.94 4.06
N ALA A 149 -4.11 -16.67 4.48
CA ALA A 149 -5.36 -15.95 4.73
C ALA A 149 -6.16 -15.64 3.45
N PHE A 150 -5.51 -15.72 2.27
CA PHE A 150 -6.14 -15.37 0.99
C PHE A 150 -6.68 -16.59 0.27
N LYS A 151 -7.94 -16.53 -0.16
CA LYS A 151 -8.57 -17.54 -1.04
C LYS A 151 -8.08 -17.44 -2.47
N GLU A 152 -7.82 -16.22 -2.91
CA GLU A 152 -7.27 -15.87 -4.22
C GLU A 152 -6.31 -14.71 -4.06
N TYR A 153 -5.16 -14.76 -4.72
CA TYR A 153 -4.22 -13.63 -4.77
C TYR A 153 -3.35 -13.69 -6.02
N GLN A 154 -2.75 -12.56 -6.35
CA GLN A 154 -1.85 -12.44 -7.49
C GLN A 154 -0.73 -11.44 -7.20
N PHE A 155 0.48 -11.79 -7.63
CA PHE A 155 1.59 -10.86 -7.82
C PHE A 155 1.72 -10.49 -9.29
N ILE A 156 2.08 -9.24 -9.56
CA ILE A 156 2.35 -8.72 -10.89
C ILE A 156 3.60 -7.86 -10.82
N THR A 157 4.64 -8.20 -11.58
CA THR A 157 5.84 -7.36 -11.71
C THR A 157 5.76 -6.54 -12.98
N ASN A 158 5.78 -5.22 -12.84
CA ASN A 158 5.88 -4.31 -13.97
C ASN A 158 7.36 -3.93 -14.20
N TYR A 159 7.98 -4.55 -15.19
CA TYR A 159 9.40 -4.32 -15.51
C TYR A 159 9.67 -2.96 -16.16
N THR A 160 8.64 -2.26 -16.65
CA THR A 160 8.80 -0.94 -17.25
C THR A 160 8.87 0.17 -16.21
N SER A 161 8.00 0.11 -15.20
CA SER A 161 7.99 1.05 -14.09
C SER A 161 8.79 0.58 -12.87
N HIS A 162 9.26 -0.67 -12.90
CA HIS A 162 9.95 -1.35 -11.80
C HIS A 162 9.13 -1.38 -10.51
N ASP A 163 7.88 -1.83 -10.62
CA ASP A 163 6.96 -2.00 -9.50
C ASP A 163 6.57 -3.45 -9.31
N LEU A 164 6.38 -3.82 -8.06
CA LEU A 164 5.69 -5.03 -7.63
C LEU A 164 4.28 -4.65 -7.18
N TYR A 165 3.30 -5.31 -7.73
CA TYR A 165 1.90 -5.21 -7.34
C TYR A 165 1.43 -6.52 -6.72
N PHE A 166 0.58 -6.40 -5.73
CA PHE A 166 -0.11 -7.52 -5.08
C PHE A 166 -1.58 -7.17 -4.86
N TRP A 167 -2.45 -8.15 -5.02
CA TRP A 167 -3.80 -8.13 -4.47
C TRP A 167 -4.17 -9.51 -3.96
N GLY A 168 -5.02 -9.55 -2.91
CA GLY A 168 -5.53 -10.78 -2.34
C GLY A 168 -6.93 -10.62 -1.77
N ILE A 169 -7.78 -11.63 -2.01
CA ILE A 169 -9.15 -11.75 -1.48
C ILE A 169 -9.16 -12.75 -0.34
N LYS A 170 -9.71 -12.34 0.81
CA LYS A 170 -9.88 -13.18 2.01
C LYS A 170 -11.16 -13.99 1.98
#